data_c9cdfc8e3f5205b32783f14e5771f184
#
_entry.id   c9cdfc8e3f5205b32783f14e5771f184
#
_cell.length_a   1.000
_cell.length_b   1.000
_cell.length_c   1.000
_cell.angle_alpha   90.00
_cell.angle_beta   90.00
_cell.angle_gamma   90.00
#
_symmetry.space_group_name_H-M   'P 1'
#
loop_
_entity.id
_entity.type
_entity.pdbx_description
1 polymer ?
#
loop_
_entity_poly.entity_id
_entity_poly.type
_entity_poly.pdbx_seq_one_letter_code
_entity_poly.pdbx_strand_id
1 'polypeptide(L)'
;MRKVLFILFLLIGLTASSQCISNQSSTLIPAGPYQPGDVVTINYTLGDFTGINVNWIHAFQINLGVGWTNLTPILTPGNPFGSAGFWLWDLQNTYPGGFNFGPGWRFVNTGNAGWGTSSDGPFTMSFQITVAPTCTPDNLSISIEVFDDCLTGGWSNGGCCND
;
A
#
# COMPACT_ATOMS: atom_id res chain seq x y z
N MET A 1 -34.98 -21.00 43.02
CA MET A 1 -34.07 -21.14 41.86
C MET A 1 -33.55 -19.74 41.47
N ARG A 2 -32.31 -19.43 41.81
CA ARG A 2 -31.64 -18.14 41.47
C ARG A 2 -31.08 -18.24 40.06
N LYS A 3 -31.59 -17.43 39.14
CA LYS A 3 -31.03 -17.30 37.78
C LYS A 3 -29.78 -16.39 37.89
N VAL A 4 -28.60 -16.99 37.66
CA VAL A 4 -27.36 -16.26 37.54
C VAL A 4 -27.24 -15.72 36.11
N LEU A 5 -27.32 -14.42 35.94
CA LEU A 5 -27.13 -13.74 34.65
C LEU A 5 -25.64 -13.57 34.42
N PHE A 6 -25.05 -14.35 33.52
CA PHE A 6 -23.69 -14.16 33.04
C PHE A 6 -23.67 -12.99 32.04
N ILE A 7 -23.14 -11.85 32.47
CA ILE A 7 -22.82 -10.74 31.54
C ILE A 7 -21.43 -11.03 30.98
N LEU A 8 -21.40 -11.44 29.70
CA LEU A 8 -20.18 -11.60 28.93
C LEU A 8 -19.70 -10.21 28.51
N PHE A 9 -18.72 -9.65 29.19
CA PHE A 9 -18.01 -8.45 28.74
C PHE A 9 -17.13 -8.85 27.54
N LEU A 10 -17.57 -8.51 26.33
CA LEU A 10 -16.75 -8.56 25.13
C LEU A 10 -15.76 -7.39 25.19
N LEU A 11 -14.55 -7.64 25.65
CA LEU A 11 -13.44 -6.70 25.53
C LEU A 11 -13.06 -6.61 24.03
N ILE A 12 -13.65 -5.65 23.31
CA ILE A 12 -13.14 -5.25 22.00
C ILE A 12 -11.85 -4.49 22.28
N GLY A 13 -10.73 -5.18 22.16
CA GLY A 13 -9.42 -4.54 22.11
C GLY A 13 -9.35 -3.67 20.86
N LEU A 14 -9.53 -2.38 21.01
CA LEU A 14 -9.15 -1.40 19.98
C LEU A 14 -7.63 -1.37 19.94
N THR A 15 -7.04 -2.15 19.05
CA THR A 15 -5.66 -1.91 18.64
C THR A 15 -5.68 -0.63 17.82
N ALA A 16 -5.29 0.49 18.40
CA ALA A 16 -4.95 1.68 17.65
C ALA A 16 -3.65 1.36 16.90
N SER A 17 -3.73 0.85 15.67
CA SER A 17 -2.65 0.97 14.73
C SER A 17 -2.50 2.45 14.40
N SER A 18 -1.30 3.00 14.50
CA SER A 18 -1.03 4.35 13.99
C SER A 18 -1.12 4.27 12.47
N GLN A 19 -2.27 4.58 11.92
CA GLN A 19 -2.48 4.63 10.50
C GLN A 19 -1.80 5.88 9.95
N CYS A 20 -0.79 5.69 9.11
CA CYS A 20 -0.13 6.78 8.39
C CYS A 20 -0.88 7.17 7.13
N ILE A 21 -1.84 6.37 6.71
CA ILE A 21 -2.62 6.56 5.49
C ILE A 21 -4.10 6.74 5.83
N SER A 22 -4.76 7.59 5.06
CA SER A 22 -6.21 7.80 5.15
C SER A 22 -6.83 8.12 3.79
N ASN A 23 -8.17 8.15 3.73
CA ASN A 23 -8.91 8.45 2.51
C ASN A 23 -8.52 7.56 1.31
N GLN A 24 -8.39 6.25 1.56
CA GLN A 24 -8.08 5.28 0.53
C GLN A 24 -9.33 4.92 -0.27
N SER A 25 -9.15 4.71 -1.57
CA SER A 25 -10.19 4.15 -2.42
C SER A 25 -9.59 3.27 -3.52
N SER A 26 -10.33 2.24 -3.91
CA SER A 26 -9.95 1.38 -5.03
C SER A 26 -11.16 1.02 -5.89
N THR A 27 -10.93 0.84 -7.18
CA THR A 27 -11.91 0.32 -8.12
C THR A 27 -11.29 -0.76 -8.99
N LEU A 28 -12.05 -1.82 -9.25
CA LEU A 28 -11.67 -2.94 -10.12
C LEU A 28 -12.50 -2.88 -11.40
N ILE A 29 -11.85 -2.94 -12.57
CA ILE A 29 -12.48 -2.86 -13.87
C ILE A 29 -12.01 -4.02 -14.75
N PRO A 30 -12.91 -4.90 -15.22
CA PRO A 30 -14.34 -4.93 -14.87
C PRO A 30 -14.58 -5.31 -13.40
N ALA A 31 -15.75 -4.99 -12.88
CA ALA A 31 -16.20 -5.55 -11.60
C ALA A 31 -16.51 -7.05 -11.77
N GLY A 32 -16.24 -7.85 -10.73
CA GLY A 32 -16.54 -9.29 -10.75
C GLY A 32 -18.03 -9.63 -10.98
N PRO A 33 -18.37 -10.91 -11.11
CA PRO A 33 -17.52 -12.08 -10.82
C PRO A 33 -16.47 -12.34 -11.91
N TYR A 34 -15.32 -12.92 -11.53
CA TYR A 34 -14.19 -13.15 -12.41
C TYR A 34 -14.11 -14.61 -12.88
N GLN A 35 -13.55 -14.79 -14.08
CA GLN A 35 -13.24 -16.08 -14.68
C GLN A 35 -11.73 -16.21 -14.91
N PRO A 36 -11.16 -17.42 -14.94
CA PRO A 36 -9.77 -17.63 -15.31
C PRO A 36 -9.42 -16.95 -16.63
N GLY A 37 -8.35 -16.17 -16.63
CA GLY A 37 -7.87 -15.42 -17.79
C GLY A 37 -8.42 -13.99 -17.91
N ASP A 38 -9.40 -13.59 -17.10
CA ASP A 38 -9.86 -12.22 -17.09
C ASP A 38 -8.73 -11.26 -16.70
N VAL A 39 -8.65 -10.15 -17.42
CA VAL A 39 -7.71 -9.05 -17.12
C VAL A 39 -8.46 -7.97 -16.36
N VAL A 40 -7.98 -7.65 -15.18
CA VAL A 40 -8.60 -6.67 -14.28
C VAL A 40 -7.67 -5.50 -14.08
N THR A 41 -8.15 -4.30 -14.31
CA THR A 41 -7.46 -3.05 -13.98
C THR A 41 -7.85 -2.61 -12.59
N ILE A 42 -6.88 -2.36 -11.74
CA ILE A 42 -7.06 -1.78 -10.41
C ILE A 42 -6.64 -0.31 -10.50
N ASN A 43 -7.58 0.59 -10.14
CA ASN A 43 -7.26 1.98 -9.87
C ASN A 43 -7.26 2.17 -8.36
N TYR A 44 -6.19 2.70 -7.82
CA TYR A 44 -6.02 2.97 -6.40
C TYR A 44 -5.71 4.44 -6.18
N THR A 45 -6.31 5.02 -5.16
CA THR A 45 -6.02 6.38 -4.70
C THR A 45 -5.77 6.35 -3.21
N LEU A 46 -4.61 6.85 -2.80
CA LEU A 46 -4.30 7.24 -1.43
C LEU A 46 -4.54 8.75 -1.33
N GLY A 47 -5.54 9.16 -0.54
CA GLY A 47 -5.90 10.58 -0.38
C GLY A 47 -4.89 11.34 0.45
N ASP A 48 -4.49 10.78 1.59
CA ASP A 48 -3.60 11.43 2.55
C ASP A 48 -2.54 10.48 3.09
N PHE A 49 -1.31 11.01 3.24
CA PHE A 49 -0.22 10.36 3.94
C PHE A 49 0.24 11.24 5.11
N THR A 50 -0.17 10.89 6.32
CA THR A 50 0.08 11.71 7.52
C THR A 50 1.49 11.56 8.07
N GLY A 51 2.21 10.53 7.67
CA GLY A 51 3.62 10.33 8.01
C GLY A 51 4.56 11.40 7.49
N ILE A 52 4.14 12.21 6.52
CA ILE A 52 4.95 13.26 5.88
C ILE A 52 5.57 14.27 6.86
N ASN A 53 4.94 14.50 8.00
CA ASN A 53 5.49 15.39 9.04
C ASN A 53 6.68 14.76 9.79
N VAL A 54 6.87 13.46 9.63
CA VAL A 54 7.90 12.66 10.30
C VAL A 54 8.85 12.05 9.29
N ASN A 55 8.31 11.24 8.37
CA ASN A 55 9.05 10.63 7.26
C ASN A 55 8.28 10.83 5.95
N TRP A 56 9.00 10.85 4.82
CA TRP A 56 8.39 11.02 3.52
C TRP A 56 7.99 9.68 2.90
N ILE A 57 6.91 9.68 2.12
CA ILE A 57 6.44 8.48 1.44
C ILE A 57 7.47 8.00 0.41
N HIS A 58 7.81 6.71 0.45
CA HIS A 58 8.87 6.13 -0.37
C HIS A 58 8.39 5.06 -1.33
N ALA A 59 7.45 4.20 -0.94
CA ALA A 59 7.03 3.10 -1.78
C ALA A 59 5.59 2.68 -1.59
N PHE A 60 5.07 2.03 -2.63
CA PHE A 60 3.82 1.25 -2.63
C PHE A 60 4.15 -0.17 -3.05
N GLN A 61 3.96 -1.14 -2.19
CA GLN A 61 4.08 -2.56 -2.50
C GLN A 61 2.71 -3.15 -2.80
N ILE A 62 2.63 -3.98 -3.84
CA ILE A 62 1.40 -4.67 -4.22
C ILE A 62 1.54 -6.14 -3.88
N ASN A 63 0.71 -6.62 -2.98
CA ASN A 63 0.64 -8.02 -2.57
C ASN A 63 -0.59 -8.68 -3.18
N LEU A 64 -0.38 -9.74 -3.93
CA LEU A 64 -1.43 -10.48 -4.61
C LEU A 64 -1.60 -11.87 -4.02
N GLY A 65 -2.85 -12.26 -3.81
CA GLY A 65 -3.19 -13.66 -3.56
C GLY A 65 -2.84 -14.54 -4.76
N VAL A 66 -2.67 -15.83 -4.53
CA VAL A 66 -2.24 -16.81 -5.56
C VAL A 66 -3.24 -17.00 -6.71
N GLY A 67 -4.44 -16.44 -6.59
CA GLY A 67 -5.45 -16.40 -7.66
C GLY A 67 -5.18 -15.34 -8.73
N TRP A 68 -4.14 -14.52 -8.59
CA TRP A 68 -3.74 -13.50 -9.54
C TRP A 68 -2.37 -13.77 -10.16
N THR A 69 -2.18 -13.31 -11.40
CA THR A 69 -0.93 -13.39 -12.15
C THR A 69 -0.71 -12.13 -12.97
N ASN A 70 0.44 -12.03 -13.63
CA ASN A 70 0.76 -10.99 -14.63
C ASN A 70 0.56 -9.55 -14.14
N LEU A 71 1.07 -9.23 -12.95
CA LEU A 71 1.04 -7.87 -12.43
C LEU A 71 1.83 -6.92 -13.34
N THR A 72 1.15 -5.92 -13.88
CA THR A 72 1.71 -4.96 -14.85
C THR A 72 1.32 -3.53 -14.48
N PRO A 73 2.27 -2.61 -14.28
CA PRO A 73 1.98 -1.21 -14.01
C PRO A 73 1.37 -0.52 -15.23
N ILE A 74 0.42 0.42 -15.00
CA ILE A 74 -0.20 1.25 -16.05
C ILE A 74 0.05 2.73 -15.78
N LEU A 75 -0.34 3.21 -14.61
CA LEU A 75 -0.21 4.59 -14.19
C LEU A 75 0.64 4.66 -12.93
N THR A 76 1.72 5.42 -12.99
CA THR A 76 2.57 5.68 -11.82
C THR A 76 1.86 6.59 -10.82
N PRO A 77 2.14 6.48 -9.52
CA PRO A 77 1.68 7.44 -8.53
C PRO A 77 2.04 8.87 -8.94
N GLY A 78 1.14 9.81 -8.72
CA GLY A 78 1.45 11.22 -8.87
C GLY A 78 2.44 11.68 -7.80
N ASN A 79 3.01 12.86 -8.02
CA ASN A 79 3.86 13.52 -7.02
C ASN A 79 3.44 14.98 -6.87
N PRO A 80 2.20 15.25 -6.42
CA PRO A 80 1.67 16.60 -6.33
C PRO A 80 2.44 17.38 -5.27
N PHE A 81 3.07 18.48 -5.67
CA PHE A 81 3.79 19.41 -4.78
C PHE A 81 4.90 18.76 -3.90
N GLY A 82 5.35 17.57 -4.30
CA GLY A 82 6.36 16.83 -3.55
C GLY A 82 7.80 17.17 -3.93
N SER A 83 8.73 16.40 -3.40
CA SER A 83 10.15 16.50 -3.69
C SER A 83 10.46 16.25 -5.16
N ALA A 84 11.55 16.81 -5.66
CA ALA A 84 12.03 16.53 -7.02
C ALA A 84 12.39 15.05 -7.17
N GLY A 85 11.77 14.38 -8.13
CA GLY A 85 11.96 12.95 -8.34
C GLY A 85 10.87 12.34 -9.21
N PHE A 86 10.86 11.02 -9.25
CA PHE A 86 9.90 10.27 -10.04
C PHE A 86 9.64 8.90 -9.40
N TRP A 87 8.49 8.30 -9.74
CA TRP A 87 8.16 6.92 -9.35
C TRP A 87 8.72 5.93 -10.37
N LEU A 88 9.40 4.93 -9.87
CA LEU A 88 9.94 3.81 -10.63
C LEU A 88 9.19 2.52 -10.24
N TRP A 89 8.76 1.76 -11.24
CA TRP A 89 8.29 0.40 -11.00
C TRP A 89 9.46 -0.52 -10.72
N ASP A 90 9.37 -1.27 -9.63
CA ASP A 90 10.40 -2.20 -9.22
C ASP A 90 9.78 -3.55 -8.85
N LEU A 91 10.40 -4.64 -9.28
CA LEU A 91 9.94 -5.99 -8.97
C LEU A 91 10.41 -6.45 -7.59
N GLN A 92 11.56 -5.97 -7.18
CA GLN A 92 12.12 -6.22 -5.86
C GLN A 92 13.17 -5.15 -5.55
N ASN A 93 13.05 -4.52 -4.42
CA ASN A 93 13.97 -3.48 -4.00
C ASN A 93 14.39 -3.66 -2.55
N THR A 94 15.63 -3.26 -2.25
CA THR A 94 16.11 -3.17 -0.87
C THR A 94 15.85 -1.75 -0.35
N TYR A 95 15.06 -1.67 0.69
CA TYR A 95 14.75 -0.45 1.39
C TYR A 95 15.98 0.09 2.15
N PRO A 96 16.17 1.41 2.32
CA PRO A 96 17.30 1.95 3.09
C PRO A 96 17.46 1.38 4.49
N GLY A 97 16.38 0.95 5.15
CA GLY A 97 16.39 0.25 6.43
C GLY A 97 16.76 -1.23 6.37
N GLY A 98 17.14 -1.78 5.20
CA GLY A 98 17.48 -3.19 5.02
C GLY A 98 16.29 -4.08 4.71
N PHE A 99 15.10 -3.53 4.53
CA PHE A 99 13.91 -4.28 4.14
C PHE A 99 13.87 -4.49 2.64
N ASN A 100 13.36 -5.64 2.22
CA ASN A 100 13.04 -5.91 0.82
C ASN A 100 11.54 -5.73 0.61
N PHE A 101 11.15 -5.03 -0.45
CA PHE A 101 9.78 -4.92 -0.88
C PHE A 101 9.67 -5.09 -2.39
N GLY A 102 8.46 -5.27 -2.87
CA GLY A 102 8.15 -5.43 -4.30
C GLY A 102 7.27 -6.65 -4.54
N PRO A 103 6.60 -6.68 -5.67
CA PRO A 103 6.58 -5.65 -6.73
C PRO A 103 5.79 -4.40 -6.35
N GLY A 104 6.16 -3.26 -6.92
CA GLY A 104 5.47 -2.01 -6.66
C GLY A 104 6.17 -0.77 -7.17
N TRP A 105 5.75 0.40 -6.72
CA TRP A 105 6.41 1.66 -7.07
C TRP A 105 7.31 2.14 -5.94
N ARG A 106 8.49 2.60 -6.33
CA ARG A 106 9.46 3.27 -5.46
C ARG A 106 9.71 4.68 -5.95
N PHE A 107 9.72 5.64 -5.03
CA PHE A 107 10.12 7.01 -5.35
C PHE A 107 11.64 7.13 -5.44
N VAL A 108 12.11 7.73 -6.52
CA VAL A 108 13.51 8.07 -6.75
C VAL A 108 13.67 9.57 -6.57
N ASN A 109 14.15 9.99 -5.41
CA ASN A 109 14.45 11.38 -5.12
C ASN A 109 15.75 11.78 -5.81
N THR A 110 15.72 12.87 -6.60
CA THR A 110 16.90 13.34 -7.35
C THR A 110 17.85 14.19 -6.51
N GLY A 111 17.44 14.66 -5.35
CA GLY A 111 18.26 15.45 -4.44
C GLY A 111 19.05 14.61 -3.44
N ASN A 112 18.39 13.55 -2.90
CA ASN A 112 19.00 12.69 -1.89
C ASN A 112 18.56 11.24 -2.10
N ALA A 113 19.52 10.39 -2.41
CA ALA A 113 19.26 8.97 -2.62
C ALA A 113 18.65 8.32 -1.35
N GLY A 114 17.59 7.56 -1.54
CA GLY A 114 16.87 6.87 -0.48
C GLY A 114 15.77 7.69 0.20
N TRP A 115 15.69 9.00 -0.03
CA TRP A 115 14.58 9.80 0.45
C TRP A 115 13.30 9.55 -0.38
N GLY A 116 12.17 9.66 0.27
CA GLY A 116 10.86 9.65 -0.37
C GLY A 116 10.49 11.00 -0.97
N THR A 117 9.19 11.18 -1.21
CA THR A 117 8.64 12.49 -1.59
C THR A 117 7.92 13.13 -0.41
N SER A 118 8.06 14.46 -0.31
CA SER A 118 7.40 15.28 0.72
C SER A 118 5.92 15.58 0.42
N SER A 119 5.33 14.95 -0.59
CA SER A 119 3.90 15.08 -0.87
C SER A 119 3.08 14.30 0.14
N ASP A 120 1.98 14.89 0.61
CA ASP A 120 0.97 14.24 1.44
C ASP A 120 -0.16 13.57 0.61
N GLY A 121 -0.13 13.74 -0.71
CA GLY A 121 -1.12 13.18 -1.63
C GLY A 121 -1.94 14.23 -2.36
N PRO A 122 -3.01 13.82 -3.09
CA PRO A 122 -3.38 12.44 -3.35
C PRO A 122 -2.42 11.72 -4.31
N PHE A 123 -2.21 10.43 -4.09
CA PHE A 123 -1.46 9.57 -5.00
C PHE A 123 -2.44 8.65 -5.73
N THR A 124 -2.53 8.80 -7.05
CA THR A 124 -3.39 7.94 -7.88
C THR A 124 -2.52 7.09 -8.78
N MET A 125 -2.75 5.78 -8.78
CA MET A 125 -2.02 4.83 -9.61
C MET A 125 -2.93 3.74 -10.14
N SER A 126 -2.50 3.05 -11.19
CA SER A 126 -3.20 1.88 -11.69
C SER A 126 -2.26 0.78 -12.17
N PHE A 127 -2.73 -0.44 -12.07
CA PHE A 127 -2.04 -1.64 -12.54
C PHE A 127 -3.04 -2.66 -13.05
N GLN A 128 -2.57 -3.60 -13.86
CA GLN A 128 -3.35 -4.74 -14.33
C GLN A 128 -2.85 -6.03 -13.73
N ILE A 129 -3.79 -6.94 -13.54
CA ILE A 129 -3.57 -8.31 -13.09
C ILE A 129 -4.45 -9.24 -13.90
N THR A 130 -4.07 -10.50 -13.98
CA THR A 130 -4.84 -11.53 -14.68
C THR A 130 -5.30 -12.58 -13.68
N VAL A 131 -6.53 -13.03 -13.82
CA VAL A 131 -7.07 -14.13 -12.99
C VAL A 131 -6.38 -15.44 -13.37
N ALA A 132 -5.78 -16.10 -12.38
CA ALA A 132 -5.06 -17.35 -12.59
C ALA A 132 -6.00 -18.51 -13.02
N PRO A 133 -5.48 -19.52 -13.75
CA PRO A 133 -6.29 -20.67 -14.17
C PRO A 133 -6.90 -21.45 -13.01
N THR A 134 -6.29 -21.41 -11.84
CA THR A 134 -6.69 -22.15 -10.64
C THR A 134 -7.26 -21.25 -9.56
N CYS A 135 -7.86 -20.11 -9.95
CA CYS A 135 -8.43 -19.17 -8.99
C CYS A 135 -9.60 -19.77 -8.21
N THR A 136 -9.69 -19.38 -6.95
CA THR A 136 -10.89 -19.56 -6.10
C THR A 136 -11.21 -18.20 -5.46
N PRO A 137 -12.45 -17.92 -5.05
CA PRO A 137 -12.78 -16.64 -4.41
C PRO A 137 -11.86 -16.28 -3.24
N ASP A 138 -11.43 -17.26 -2.45
CA ASP A 138 -10.64 -17.07 -1.24
C ASP A 138 -9.16 -16.68 -1.55
N ASN A 139 -8.69 -16.87 -2.77
CA ASN A 139 -7.31 -16.57 -3.16
C ASN A 139 -7.18 -15.33 -4.07
N LEU A 140 -8.26 -14.58 -4.27
CA LEU A 140 -8.30 -13.33 -5.04
C LEU A 140 -8.08 -12.09 -4.15
N SER A 141 -7.23 -12.19 -3.14
CA SER A 141 -6.89 -11.05 -2.29
C SER A 141 -5.91 -10.09 -2.99
N ILE A 142 -6.05 -8.81 -2.69
CA ILE A 142 -5.14 -7.74 -3.10
C ILE A 142 -4.94 -6.85 -1.89
N SER A 143 -3.70 -6.56 -1.55
CA SER A 143 -3.38 -5.51 -0.59
C SER A 143 -2.28 -4.60 -1.13
N ILE A 144 -2.30 -3.34 -0.72
CA ILE A 144 -1.29 -2.35 -1.06
C ILE A 144 -0.72 -1.84 0.25
N GLU A 145 0.57 -2.07 0.46
CA GLU A 145 1.31 -1.56 1.60
C GLU A 145 2.03 -0.28 1.21
N VAL A 146 2.00 0.70 2.10
CA VAL A 146 2.63 2.01 1.90
C VAL A 146 3.81 2.13 2.86
N PHE A 147 4.95 2.53 2.34
CA PHE A 147 6.19 2.67 3.10
C PHE A 147 6.66 4.12 3.10
N ASP A 148 7.11 4.57 4.25
CA ASP A 148 7.90 5.80 4.35
C ASP A 148 9.39 5.53 4.10
N ASP A 149 10.22 6.58 4.07
CA ASP A 149 11.66 6.45 3.80
C ASP A 149 12.52 6.20 5.04
N CYS A 150 11.96 6.21 6.24
CA CYS A 150 12.66 6.07 7.52
C CYS A 150 13.90 6.98 7.69
N LEU A 151 14.10 7.98 6.86
CA LEU A 151 15.30 8.81 6.80
C LEU A 151 15.01 10.29 6.99
N THR A 152 13.86 10.76 6.54
CA THR A 152 13.47 12.17 6.66
C THR A 152 12.83 12.49 8.01
N GLY A 153 12.53 13.74 8.28
CA GLY A 153 11.77 14.15 9.46
C GLY A 153 12.48 14.13 10.80
N GLY A 154 13.79 13.86 10.83
CA GLY A 154 14.58 13.88 12.07
C GLY A 154 14.30 12.70 13.00
N TRP A 155 13.82 11.62 12.48
CA TRP A 155 13.50 10.40 13.22
C TRP A 155 14.75 9.65 13.69
N SER A 156 14.99 9.62 14.98
CA SER A 156 16.14 8.91 15.56
C SER A 156 15.79 7.55 16.16
N ASN A 157 14.53 7.14 16.20
CA ASN A 157 14.11 5.96 16.96
C ASN A 157 13.00 5.11 16.27
N GLY A 158 13.30 4.57 15.10
CA GLY A 158 12.78 3.26 14.77
C GLY A 158 11.28 3.07 14.60
N GLY A 159 10.56 4.02 14.08
CA GLY A 159 9.15 3.83 13.70
C GLY A 159 8.91 4.25 12.27
N CYS A 160 9.25 3.37 11.34
CA CYS A 160 8.76 3.51 9.98
C CYS A 160 7.27 3.21 9.96
N CYS A 161 6.47 3.99 9.23
CA CYS A 161 5.09 3.67 8.95
C CYS A 161 5.03 2.65 7.82
N ASN A 162 4.50 1.48 8.12
CA ASN A 162 4.04 0.49 7.16
C ASN A 162 2.53 0.33 7.34
N ASP A 163 1.72 0.74 6.37
CA ASP A 163 0.26 0.56 6.39
C ASP A 163 -0.24 -0.12 5.13
#